data_810cbd86080a24f2ef501941f38c5e5f
#
_entry.id   810cbd86080a24f2ef501941f38c5e5f
#
_cell.length_a   1.000
_cell.length_b   1.000
_cell.length_c   1.000
_cell.angle_alpha   90.00
_cell.angle_beta   90.00
_cell.angle_gamma   90.00
#
_symmetry.space_group_name_H-M   'P 1'
#
loop_
_entity.id
_entity.type
_entity.pdbx_description
1 polymer ?
#
loop_
_entity_poly.entity_id
_entity_poly.type
_entity_poly.pdbx_seq_one_letter_code
_entity_poly.pdbx_strand_id
1 'polypeptide(L)'
;MHVRAKRNCISGKICLHAECVCPMVRLKANNMSITNKAAIVGIGDTPTDRLGSKPGEPRKSSAEYLAWAMHLAFEDAGLSLKDFQGQGLGVTIPTAYPQPFWPEEVSEILGITPGFLLGGATGGAGAVSLIGGMSAAINSGLIDLALVIGAAAPFSEHWGGGIQPGDMRDWEIPYGTMGPNSKIAMVMRRHMHEYGTTLDHLGKIAVTARYHASLNPLGYLRTPMTIDDYKNSRLVADPVRLFDCVMPANGGKAYILASPERAKSLRKKPVWVKGFGERSNPSYGPRAGSDALVMGVKDAGRVAMEMAGVKHKDINFLQLYDDYVIVVYLQIEDLGFCQKGDLKFFENTDFTFKGQLPIQTGGGIINCGQPSTAGGVHHILEGVRQLRGEGGDRQVANAKIGLISGLGVLPYGKNLGCCAVAILGNEV
;
A
#
# COMPACT_ATOMS: atom_id res chain seq x y z
N MET A 1 10.86 -45.77 -22.30
CA MET A 1 12.14 -45.04 -22.40
C MET A 1 12.57 -44.70 -20.98
N HIS A 2 13.54 -45.42 -20.45
CA HIS A 2 14.00 -45.32 -19.04
C HIS A 2 14.98 -44.18 -18.90
N VAL A 3 14.73 -43.23 -17.97
CA VAL A 3 15.77 -42.30 -17.54
C VAL A 3 16.25 -42.76 -16.15
N ARG A 4 17.50 -43.20 -16.11
CA ARG A 4 18.25 -43.58 -14.90
C ARG A 4 18.60 -42.34 -14.09
N ALA A 5 18.09 -42.22 -12.88
CA ALA A 5 18.63 -41.33 -11.86
C ALA A 5 19.90 -41.98 -11.23
N LYS A 6 21.03 -41.33 -11.37
CA LYS A 6 22.24 -41.70 -10.61
C LYS A 6 22.16 -41.09 -9.22
N ARG A 7 22.08 -41.94 -8.20
CA ARG A 7 22.39 -41.61 -6.81
C ARG A 7 23.90 -41.57 -6.64
N ASN A 8 24.45 -40.48 -6.12
CA ASN A 8 25.68 -40.47 -5.38
C ASN A 8 25.57 -39.37 -4.32
N CYS A 9 25.34 -39.80 -3.10
CA CYS A 9 25.56 -39.02 -1.89
C CYS A 9 26.24 -39.93 -0.91
N ILE A 10 27.55 -39.74 -0.67
CA ILE A 10 28.21 -40.09 0.57
C ILE A 10 29.37 -39.10 0.77
N SER A 11 29.24 -38.23 1.73
CA SER A 11 30.22 -37.84 2.74
C SER A 11 29.81 -36.49 3.34
N GLY A 12 29.55 -36.52 4.64
CA GLY A 12 29.11 -35.39 5.43
C GLY A 12 30.19 -34.31 5.52
N LYS A 13 29.96 -33.21 4.85
CA LYS A 13 30.42 -31.86 5.20
C LYS A 13 29.32 -30.90 4.85
N ILE A 14 28.70 -30.32 5.87
CA ILE A 14 27.76 -29.22 5.75
C ILE A 14 28.56 -28.05 5.20
N CYS A 15 28.40 -27.74 3.92
CA CYS A 15 28.82 -26.46 3.36
C CYS A 15 27.83 -25.38 3.81
N LEU A 16 28.16 -24.73 4.91
CA LEU A 16 27.67 -23.40 5.25
C LEU A 16 28.42 -22.41 4.33
N HIS A 17 27.72 -21.79 3.44
CA HIS A 17 28.00 -20.67 2.54
C HIS A 17 27.84 -21.06 1.06
N ALA A 18 26.59 -21.06 0.63
CA ALA A 18 26.25 -20.72 -0.74
C ALA A 18 25.14 -19.68 -0.64
N GLU A 19 25.48 -18.45 -0.96
CA GLU A 19 24.50 -17.42 -1.30
C GLU A 19 23.67 -17.98 -2.45
N CYS A 20 22.46 -18.45 -2.14
CA CYS A 20 21.48 -18.78 -3.15
C CYS A 20 20.99 -17.44 -3.72
N VAL A 21 21.78 -16.84 -4.61
CA VAL A 21 21.33 -15.77 -5.49
C VAL A 21 20.29 -16.41 -6.39
N CYS A 22 19.02 -16.24 -6.05
CA CYS A 22 17.92 -16.58 -6.93
C CYS A 22 18.19 -15.90 -8.29
N PRO A 23 18.30 -16.65 -9.40
CA PRO A 23 18.55 -16.03 -10.69
C PRO A 23 17.41 -15.04 -10.98
N MET A 24 17.73 -13.75 -10.86
CA MET A 24 16.78 -12.71 -11.26
C MET A 24 16.47 -12.94 -12.74
N VAL A 25 15.20 -13.16 -13.05
CA VAL A 25 14.72 -13.09 -14.41
C VAL A 25 15.05 -11.67 -14.90
N ARG A 26 16.16 -11.51 -15.63
CA ARG A 26 16.42 -10.29 -16.37
C ARG A 26 15.34 -10.20 -17.44
N LEU A 27 14.32 -9.42 -17.16
CA LEU A 27 13.40 -8.98 -18.20
C LEU A 27 14.27 -8.33 -19.29
N LYS A 28 14.32 -8.96 -20.47
CA LYS A 28 14.96 -8.36 -21.62
C LYS A 28 14.26 -7.02 -21.87
N ALA A 29 15.00 -5.93 -21.78
CA ALA A 29 14.52 -4.55 -21.77
C ALA A 29 13.90 -4.07 -23.10
N ASN A 30 13.48 -4.95 -23.98
CA ASN A 30 12.90 -4.60 -25.27
C ASN A 30 11.40 -4.95 -25.28
N ASN A 31 10.59 -3.93 -25.26
CA ASN A 31 9.13 -3.86 -25.54
C ASN A 31 8.13 -4.30 -24.48
N MET A 32 8.49 -4.59 -23.24
CA MET A 32 7.51 -4.95 -22.19
C MET A 32 7.43 -3.97 -21.00
N SER A 33 8.07 -2.80 -21.12
CA SER A 33 7.95 -1.76 -20.07
C SER A 33 6.56 -1.12 -20.10
N ILE A 34 5.96 -0.99 -18.91
CA ILE A 34 4.70 -0.25 -18.74
C ILE A 34 4.93 1.27 -18.53
N THR A 35 6.18 1.72 -18.65
CA THR A 35 6.57 3.13 -18.46
C THR A 35 5.79 4.04 -19.41
N ASN A 36 5.00 4.95 -18.85
CA ASN A 36 4.13 5.88 -19.57
C ASN A 36 3.10 5.20 -20.49
N LYS A 37 2.78 3.93 -20.26
CA LYS A 37 1.78 3.17 -21.03
C LYS A 37 0.38 3.25 -20.42
N ALA A 38 0.27 3.76 -19.21
CA ALA A 38 -0.98 4.07 -18.55
C ALA A 38 -0.83 5.33 -17.70
N ALA A 39 -1.93 6.03 -17.49
CA ALA A 39 -1.99 7.17 -16.58
C ALA A 39 -3.24 7.10 -15.70
N ILE A 40 -3.12 7.57 -14.44
CA ILE A 40 -4.27 7.76 -13.57
C ILE A 40 -4.95 9.07 -13.98
N VAL A 41 -6.23 8.97 -14.32
CA VAL A 41 -7.04 10.07 -14.90
C VAL A 41 -8.22 10.48 -14.04
N GLY A 42 -8.61 9.65 -13.07
CA GLY A 42 -9.70 9.92 -12.14
C GLY A 42 -9.43 9.33 -10.77
N ILE A 43 -9.92 9.98 -9.72
CA ILE A 43 -9.82 9.52 -8.34
C ILE A 43 -11.14 9.70 -7.61
N GLY A 44 -11.51 8.72 -6.77
CA GLY A 44 -12.68 8.76 -5.91
C GLY A 44 -12.31 8.40 -4.48
N ASP A 45 -12.58 9.29 -3.54
CA ASP A 45 -12.21 9.16 -2.14
C ASP A 45 -13.38 9.58 -1.25
N THR A 46 -14.12 8.61 -0.72
CA THR A 46 -15.20 8.95 0.22
C THR A 46 -14.62 9.41 1.54
N PRO A 47 -15.30 10.31 2.27
CA PRO A 47 -14.99 10.47 3.67
C PRO A 47 -15.02 9.13 4.40
N THR A 48 -14.06 8.91 5.29
CA THR A 48 -14.07 7.75 6.18
C THR A 48 -14.87 8.05 7.43
N ASP A 49 -15.58 7.06 7.93
CA ASP A 49 -16.38 7.19 9.15
C ASP A 49 -16.40 5.89 9.96
N ARG A 50 -17.16 5.90 11.05
CA ARG A 50 -17.41 4.75 11.92
C ARG A 50 -18.90 4.57 12.19
N LEU A 51 -19.74 4.93 11.23
CA LEU A 51 -21.19 4.77 11.32
C LEU A 51 -21.55 3.30 11.58
N GLY A 52 -22.48 3.07 12.47
CA GLY A 52 -22.87 1.74 12.94
C GLY A 52 -22.03 1.20 14.10
N SER A 53 -21.03 1.96 14.59
CA SER A 53 -20.23 1.58 15.76
C SER A 53 -21.04 1.60 17.06
N LYS A 54 -22.14 2.37 17.10
CA LYS A 54 -23.07 2.46 18.23
C LYS A 54 -24.47 2.02 17.83
N PRO A 55 -25.27 1.45 18.77
CA PRO A 55 -26.66 1.12 18.52
C PRO A 55 -27.47 2.36 18.07
N GLY A 56 -28.28 2.18 17.02
CA GLY A 56 -29.16 3.23 16.48
C GLY A 56 -28.50 4.23 15.53
N GLU A 57 -27.20 4.15 15.30
CA GLU A 57 -26.55 4.97 14.28
C GLU A 57 -26.96 4.52 12.86
N PRO A 58 -27.04 5.45 11.88
CA PRO A 58 -27.17 5.10 10.48
C PRO A 58 -26.04 4.15 10.04
N ARG A 59 -26.34 3.30 9.06
CA ARG A 59 -25.37 2.37 8.51
C ARG A 59 -25.30 2.56 6.99
N LYS A 60 -24.11 2.43 6.45
CA LYS A 60 -23.86 2.28 5.01
C LYS A 60 -23.12 0.98 4.76
N SER A 61 -23.56 0.25 3.78
CA SER A 61 -22.92 -1.00 3.34
C SER A 61 -21.65 -0.75 2.53
N SER A 62 -20.82 -1.77 2.39
CA SER A 62 -19.68 -1.73 1.47
C SER A 62 -20.12 -1.42 0.04
N ALA A 63 -21.29 -1.91 -0.39
CA ALA A 63 -21.88 -1.62 -1.71
C ALA A 63 -22.15 -0.13 -1.91
N GLU A 64 -22.70 0.57 -0.90
CA GLU A 64 -22.93 2.02 -0.98
C GLU A 64 -21.61 2.80 -1.05
N TYR A 65 -20.57 2.40 -0.31
CA TYR A 65 -19.26 3.03 -0.40
C TYR A 65 -18.57 2.74 -1.73
N LEU A 66 -18.74 1.54 -2.34
CA LEU A 66 -18.27 1.22 -3.68
C LEU A 66 -18.93 2.15 -4.71
N ALA A 67 -20.26 2.22 -4.73
CA ALA A 67 -21.00 3.08 -5.65
C ALA A 67 -20.60 4.56 -5.50
N TRP A 68 -20.44 5.03 -4.26
CA TRP A 68 -20.02 6.41 -3.99
C TRP A 68 -18.60 6.69 -4.48
N ALA A 69 -17.63 5.82 -4.19
CA ALA A 69 -16.25 5.97 -4.66
C ALA A 69 -16.16 5.94 -6.20
N MET A 70 -16.91 5.05 -6.86
CA MET A 70 -17.02 5.01 -8.32
C MET A 70 -17.55 6.32 -8.88
N HIS A 71 -18.64 6.83 -8.31
CA HIS A 71 -19.25 8.08 -8.75
C HIS A 71 -18.27 9.26 -8.67
N LEU A 72 -17.56 9.39 -7.52
CA LEU A 72 -16.53 10.42 -7.35
C LEU A 72 -15.40 10.30 -8.38
N ALA A 73 -14.95 9.07 -8.67
CA ALA A 73 -13.90 8.83 -9.66
C ALA A 73 -14.37 9.18 -11.09
N PHE A 74 -15.63 8.88 -11.40
CA PHE A 74 -16.23 9.22 -12.69
C PHE A 74 -16.38 10.73 -12.86
N GLU A 75 -16.86 11.43 -11.83
CA GLU A 75 -16.95 12.90 -11.83
C GLU A 75 -15.57 13.54 -12.02
N ASP A 76 -14.53 13.05 -11.31
CA ASP A 76 -13.17 13.58 -11.42
C ASP A 76 -12.62 13.42 -12.85
N ALA A 77 -12.84 12.26 -13.48
CA ALA A 77 -12.36 11.97 -14.83
C ALA A 77 -13.23 12.55 -15.96
N GLY A 78 -14.49 12.89 -15.68
CA GLY A 78 -15.49 13.23 -16.70
C GLY A 78 -15.95 12.01 -17.50
N LEU A 79 -16.04 10.85 -16.85
CA LEU A 79 -16.46 9.56 -17.42
C LEU A 79 -17.81 9.11 -16.83
N SER A 80 -18.38 8.06 -17.41
CA SER A 80 -19.64 7.47 -16.99
C SER A 80 -19.57 5.95 -16.99
N LEU A 81 -20.56 5.29 -16.42
CA LEU A 81 -20.68 3.83 -16.39
C LEU A 81 -20.58 3.18 -17.79
N LYS A 82 -21.07 3.88 -18.82
CA LYS A 82 -21.05 3.39 -20.21
C LYS A 82 -19.64 3.22 -20.77
N ASP A 83 -18.71 4.04 -20.29
CA ASP A 83 -17.31 4.01 -20.71
C ASP A 83 -16.58 2.75 -20.22
N PHE A 84 -17.12 2.05 -19.21
CA PHE A 84 -16.48 0.89 -18.57
C PHE A 84 -17.05 -0.46 -19.00
N GLN A 85 -18.08 -0.50 -19.84
CA GLN A 85 -18.58 -1.76 -20.39
C GLN A 85 -17.53 -2.37 -21.32
N GLY A 86 -17.13 -3.61 -21.05
CA GLY A 86 -16.05 -4.30 -21.79
C GLY A 86 -14.62 -3.85 -21.42
N GLN A 87 -14.47 -2.96 -20.44
CA GLN A 87 -13.17 -2.42 -19.99
C GLN A 87 -12.62 -3.16 -18.76
N GLY A 88 -11.62 -2.61 -18.09
CA GLY A 88 -10.97 -3.22 -16.92
C GLY A 88 -11.67 -2.89 -15.61
N LEU A 89 -11.81 -3.89 -14.74
CA LEU A 89 -12.20 -3.72 -13.35
C LEU A 89 -11.19 -4.41 -12.43
N GLY A 90 -10.52 -3.62 -11.59
CA GLY A 90 -9.64 -4.07 -10.52
C GLY A 90 -10.30 -3.93 -9.17
N VAL A 91 -10.30 -4.96 -8.36
CA VAL A 91 -10.98 -4.95 -7.06
C VAL A 91 -10.02 -5.32 -5.94
N THR A 92 -9.89 -4.48 -4.91
CA THR A 92 -9.16 -4.88 -3.71
C THR A 92 -9.99 -5.86 -2.89
N ILE A 93 -9.40 -6.98 -2.49
CA ILE A 93 -10.12 -8.03 -1.75
C ILE A 93 -9.95 -7.81 -0.25
N PRO A 94 -11.05 -7.60 0.51
CA PRO A 94 -10.99 -7.43 1.96
C PRO A 94 -10.38 -8.64 2.66
N THR A 95 -9.47 -8.41 3.62
CA THR A 95 -8.82 -9.51 4.37
C THR A 95 -9.70 -10.09 5.46
N ALA A 96 -10.58 -9.31 6.04
CA ALA A 96 -11.43 -9.72 7.16
C ALA A 96 -12.67 -10.53 6.72
N TYR A 97 -13.04 -10.44 5.46
CA TYR A 97 -14.20 -11.12 4.89
C TYR A 97 -13.86 -11.59 3.48
N PRO A 98 -13.00 -12.61 3.35
CA PRO A 98 -12.62 -13.11 2.04
C PRO A 98 -13.82 -13.83 1.40
N GLN A 99 -14.49 -13.16 0.49
CA GLN A 99 -15.46 -13.81 -0.40
C GLN A 99 -14.70 -14.28 -1.64
N PRO A 100 -14.77 -15.56 -1.99
CA PRO A 100 -14.03 -16.12 -3.13
C PRO A 100 -14.34 -15.41 -4.46
N PHE A 101 -15.56 -14.92 -4.62
CA PHE A 101 -16.07 -14.28 -5.84
C PHE A 101 -16.24 -12.76 -5.68
N TRP A 102 -15.57 -12.14 -4.71
CA TRP A 102 -15.73 -10.71 -4.44
C TRP A 102 -15.56 -9.78 -5.65
N PRO A 103 -14.61 -10.00 -6.58
CA PRO A 103 -14.50 -9.16 -7.78
C PRO A 103 -15.74 -9.24 -8.68
N GLU A 104 -16.33 -10.42 -8.84
CA GLU A 104 -17.57 -10.62 -9.61
C GLU A 104 -18.77 -9.97 -8.93
N GLU A 105 -18.90 -10.13 -7.61
CA GLU A 105 -19.96 -9.47 -6.83
C GLU A 105 -19.86 -7.93 -6.95
N VAL A 106 -18.65 -7.38 -6.89
CA VAL A 106 -18.43 -5.94 -7.10
C VAL A 106 -18.83 -5.52 -8.50
N SER A 107 -18.56 -6.34 -9.53
CA SER A 107 -18.98 -6.03 -10.90
C SER A 107 -20.51 -5.95 -11.03
N GLU A 108 -21.24 -6.83 -10.38
CA GLU A 108 -22.71 -6.82 -10.31
C GLU A 108 -23.23 -5.60 -9.53
N ILE A 109 -22.66 -5.34 -8.34
CA ILE A 109 -23.03 -4.18 -7.51
C ILE A 109 -22.89 -2.88 -8.28
N LEU A 110 -21.83 -2.74 -9.07
CA LEU A 110 -21.52 -1.51 -9.81
C LEU A 110 -22.19 -1.46 -11.21
N GLY A 111 -22.81 -2.54 -11.68
CA GLY A 111 -23.39 -2.64 -13.01
C GLY A 111 -22.37 -2.57 -14.14
N ILE A 112 -21.14 -3.03 -13.88
CA ILE A 112 -20.07 -3.10 -14.88
C ILE A 112 -19.95 -4.52 -15.40
N THR A 113 -19.93 -4.68 -16.73
CA THR A 113 -19.58 -5.94 -17.39
C THR A 113 -18.14 -5.83 -17.90
N PRO A 114 -17.14 -6.27 -17.11
CA PRO A 114 -15.74 -6.06 -17.46
C PRO A 114 -15.29 -7.02 -18.58
N GLY A 115 -14.46 -6.53 -19.50
CA GLY A 115 -13.71 -7.36 -20.45
C GLY A 115 -12.43 -7.94 -19.81
N PHE A 116 -11.94 -7.30 -18.74
CA PHE A 116 -10.79 -7.77 -17.95
C PHE A 116 -11.03 -7.53 -16.47
N LEU A 117 -11.08 -8.59 -15.67
CA LEU A 117 -11.35 -8.56 -14.24
C LEU A 117 -10.11 -9.04 -13.46
N LEU A 118 -9.68 -8.27 -12.46
CA LEU A 118 -8.52 -8.61 -11.64
C LEU A 118 -8.76 -8.33 -10.16
N GLY A 119 -8.53 -9.32 -9.30
CA GLY A 119 -8.60 -9.17 -7.85
C GLY A 119 -7.23 -8.91 -7.22
N GLY A 120 -7.11 -7.88 -6.38
CA GLY A 120 -5.92 -7.57 -5.59
C GLY A 120 -5.96 -8.23 -4.21
N ALA A 121 -5.51 -9.49 -4.09
CA ALA A 121 -5.60 -10.31 -2.88
C ALA A 121 -4.37 -10.22 -1.95
N THR A 122 -3.50 -9.21 -2.11
CA THR A 122 -2.23 -9.08 -1.38
C THR A 122 -2.29 -8.06 -0.23
N GLY A 123 -3.42 -7.98 0.47
CA GLY A 123 -3.63 -7.00 1.54
C GLY A 123 -3.56 -5.57 1.00
N GLY A 124 -2.95 -4.65 1.76
CA GLY A 124 -2.76 -3.26 1.32
C GLY A 124 -1.84 -3.09 0.11
N ALA A 125 -1.02 -4.11 -0.22
CA ALA A 125 -0.24 -4.12 -1.46
C ALA A 125 -1.13 -4.25 -2.70
N GLY A 126 -2.29 -4.89 -2.58
CA GLY A 126 -3.19 -5.18 -3.69
C GLY A 126 -3.59 -3.94 -4.50
N ALA A 127 -3.79 -2.82 -3.82
CA ALA A 127 -4.11 -1.55 -4.47
C ALA A 127 -3.01 -1.09 -5.45
N VAL A 128 -1.74 -1.21 -5.05
CA VAL A 128 -0.59 -0.82 -5.88
C VAL A 128 -0.28 -1.92 -6.91
N SER A 129 -0.44 -3.20 -6.55
CA SER A 129 -0.31 -4.33 -7.50
C SER A 129 -1.27 -4.21 -8.69
N LEU A 130 -2.49 -3.72 -8.44
CA LEU A 130 -3.46 -3.47 -9.50
C LEU A 130 -3.03 -2.37 -10.47
N ILE A 131 -2.19 -1.39 -10.07
CA ILE A 131 -1.58 -0.44 -11.01
C ILE A 131 -0.76 -1.21 -12.05
N GLY A 132 0.11 -2.12 -11.60
CA GLY A 132 0.96 -2.92 -12.49
C GLY A 132 0.15 -3.81 -13.44
N GLY A 133 -0.80 -4.58 -12.89
CA GLY A 133 -1.63 -5.49 -13.65
C GLY A 133 -2.50 -4.80 -14.70
N MET A 134 -3.20 -3.72 -14.32
CA MET A 134 -4.04 -2.96 -15.23
C MET A 134 -3.22 -2.19 -16.27
N SER A 135 -2.06 -1.64 -15.90
CA SER A 135 -1.16 -1.01 -16.87
C SER A 135 -0.62 -2.00 -17.90
N ALA A 136 -0.37 -3.25 -17.51
CA ALA A 136 0.03 -4.30 -18.44
C ALA A 136 -1.13 -4.67 -19.39
N ALA A 137 -2.35 -4.78 -18.89
CA ALA A 137 -3.54 -5.04 -19.71
C ALA A 137 -3.80 -3.90 -20.72
N ILE A 138 -3.64 -2.64 -20.29
CA ILE A 138 -3.71 -1.47 -21.18
C ILE A 138 -2.60 -1.52 -22.23
N ASN A 139 -1.35 -1.76 -21.82
CA ASN A 139 -0.21 -1.81 -22.74
C ASN A 139 -0.31 -2.95 -23.77
N SER A 140 -1.00 -4.04 -23.43
CA SER A 140 -1.25 -5.16 -24.36
C SER A 140 -2.45 -4.93 -25.30
N GLY A 141 -3.19 -3.84 -25.13
CA GLY A 141 -4.38 -3.51 -25.93
C GLY A 141 -5.62 -4.33 -25.59
N LEU A 142 -5.64 -5.01 -24.43
CA LEU A 142 -6.84 -5.71 -23.95
C LEU A 142 -7.95 -4.75 -23.53
N ILE A 143 -7.57 -3.61 -22.98
CA ILE A 143 -8.47 -2.56 -22.48
C ILE A 143 -7.84 -1.17 -22.69
N ASP A 144 -8.67 -0.12 -22.72
CA ASP A 144 -8.22 1.28 -22.77
C ASP A 144 -8.46 2.03 -21.48
N LEU A 145 -9.35 1.54 -20.64
CA LEU A 145 -9.70 2.06 -19.33
C LEU A 145 -9.72 0.96 -18.29
N ALA A 146 -9.40 1.29 -17.06
CA ALA A 146 -9.59 0.40 -15.91
C ALA A 146 -10.04 1.20 -14.70
N LEU A 147 -11.15 0.79 -14.09
CA LEU A 147 -11.53 1.23 -12.75
C LEU A 147 -10.87 0.30 -11.74
N VAL A 148 -10.11 0.85 -10.80
CA VAL A 148 -9.63 0.11 -9.62
C VAL A 148 -10.36 0.66 -8.39
N ILE A 149 -10.97 -0.25 -7.63
CA ILE A 149 -11.87 0.13 -6.55
C ILE A 149 -11.80 -0.82 -5.37
N GLY A 150 -12.09 -0.29 -4.19
CA GLY A 150 -12.30 -1.07 -2.98
C GLY A 150 -13.10 -0.30 -1.96
N ALA A 151 -13.81 -1.03 -1.12
CA ALA A 151 -14.54 -0.47 0.02
C ALA A 151 -14.63 -1.50 1.15
N ALA A 152 -14.89 -0.98 2.33
CA ALA A 152 -15.24 -1.79 3.50
C ALA A 152 -16.08 -0.99 4.47
N ALA A 153 -17.00 -1.66 5.15
CA ALA A 153 -17.86 -1.08 6.16
C ALA A 153 -17.86 -1.92 7.46
N PRO A 154 -16.67 -2.12 8.10
CA PRO A 154 -16.53 -3.06 9.22
C PRO A 154 -17.44 -2.73 10.41
N PHE A 155 -17.77 -1.46 10.63
CA PHE A 155 -18.67 -1.04 11.70
C PHE A 155 -20.14 -1.22 11.35
N SER A 156 -20.51 -1.00 10.08
CA SER A 156 -21.88 -1.14 9.61
C SER A 156 -22.27 -2.61 9.38
N GLU A 157 -21.37 -3.41 8.86
CA GLU A 157 -21.60 -4.80 8.49
C GLU A 157 -21.16 -5.80 9.56
N HIS A 158 -20.62 -5.29 10.70
CA HIS A 158 -20.14 -6.10 11.82
C HIS A 158 -19.21 -7.23 11.39
N TRP A 159 -18.22 -6.91 10.59
CA TRP A 159 -17.19 -7.88 10.20
C TRP A 159 -16.50 -8.40 11.45
N GLY A 160 -16.82 -9.61 11.83
CA GLY A 160 -16.13 -10.30 12.91
C GLY A 160 -14.64 -10.32 12.60
N GLY A 161 -13.81 -9.99 13.58
CA GLY A 161 -12.37 -10.11 13.45
C GLY A 161 -12.04 -11.51 12.94
N GLY A 162 -11.66 -11.62 11.66
CA GLY A 162 -11.47 -12.90 11.01
C GLY A 162 -10.40 -13.71 11.74
N ILE A 163 -10.77 -14.88 12.21
CA ILE A 163 -9.80 -15.88 12.64
C ILE A 163 -9.07 -16.29 11.38
N GLN A 164 -7.79 -15.92 11.27
CA GLN A 164 -6.97 -16.34 10.15
C GLN A 164 -6.90 -17.87 10.15
N PRO A 165 -7.27 -18.54 9.04
CA PRO A 165 -7.18 -19.99 8.97
C PRO A 165 -5.73 -20.46 8.88
N GLY A 166 -5.49 -21.73 9.20
CA GLY A 166 -4.21 -22.39 9.03
C GLY A 166 -3.21 -22.11 10.18
N ASP A 167 -1.95 -22.04 9.83
CA ASP A 167 -0.82 -22.03 10.78
C ASP A 167 -0.89 -20.95 11.86
N MET A 168 -1.44 -19.77 11.55
CA MET A 168 -1.64 -18.73 12.55
C MET A 168 -2.61 -19.17 13.64
N ARG A 169 -3.69 -19.85 13.29
CA ARG A 169 -4.66 -20.35 14.25
C ARG A 169 -4.04 -21.41 15.16
N ASP A 170 -3.29 -22.32 14.58
CA ASP A 170 -2.80 -23.50 15.29
C ASP A 170 -1.50 -23.23 16.06
N TRP A 171 -0.63 -22.33 15.56
CA TRP A 171 0.71 -22.10 16.09
C TRP A 171 0.94 -20.74 16.74
N GLU A 172 0.08 -19.75 16.50
CA GLU A 172 0.26 -18.41 17.05
C GLU A 172 -0.81 -18.07 18.10
N ILE A 173 -2.08 -18.32 17.80
CA ILE A 173 -3.19 -17.98 18.71
C ILE A 173 -3.07 -18.66 20.07
N PRO A 174 -2.69 -19.97 20.19
CA PRO A 174 -2.52 -20.61 21.49
C PRO A 174 -1.48 -19.95 22.38
N TYR A 175 -0.51 -19.23 21.79
CA TYR A 175 0.52 -18.48 22.52
C TYR A 175 0.15 -17.00 22.75
N GLY A 176 -1.11 -16.62 22.50
CA GLY A 176 -1.60 -15.26 22.73
C GLY A 176 -1.33 -14.27 21.60
N THR A 177 -0.81 -14.71 20.45
CA THR A 177 -0.58 -13.83 19.30
C THR A 177 -1.85 -13.68 18.50
N MET A 178 -2.61 -12.61 18.76
CA MET A 178 -3.84 -12.30 18.05
C MET A 178 -3.69 -11.08 17.15
N GLY A 179 -3.87 -11.29 15.85
CA GLY A 179 -3.80 -10.22 14.86
C GLY A 179 -2.38 -9.66 14.65
N PRO A 180 -2.25 -8.50 13.98
CA PRO A 180 -0.95 -7.96 13.57
C PRO A 180 -0.19 -7.23 14.68
N ASN A 181 -0.87 -6.71 15.72
CA ASN A 181 -0.26 -5.82 16.72
C ASN A 181 0.94 -6.45 17.44
N SER A 182 0.80 -7.67 17.92
CA SER A 182 1.87 -8.39 18.63
C SER A 182 3.06 -8.72 17.71
N LYS A 183 2.79 -9.02 16.44
CA LYS A 183 3.84 -9.28 15.44
C LYS A 183 4.65 -8.03 15.14
N ILE A 184 3.99 -6.91 14.94
CA ILE A 184 4.64 -5.62 14.72
C ILE A 184 5.37 -5.16 15.98
N ALA A 185 4.84 -5.44 17.15
CA ALA A 185 5.54 -5.16 18.42
C ALA A 185 6.89 -5.89 18.51
N MET A 186 6.97 -7.14 18.08
CA MET A 186 8.23 -7.87 18.01
C MET A 186 9.21 -7.25 17.02
N VAL A 187 8.75 -6.84 15.84
CA VAL A 187 9.56 -6.15 14.84
C VAL A 187 10.08 -4.82 15.40
N MET A 188 9.21 -4.01 15.99
CA MET A 188 9.56 -2.72 16.60
C MET A 188 10.56 -2.91 17.74
N ARG A 189 10.33 -3.88 18.65
CA ARG A 189 11.24 -4.19 19.75
C ARG A 189 12.61 -4.61 19.23
N ARG A 190 12.66 -5.43 18.19
CA ARG A 190 13.92 -5.87 17.60
C ARG A 190 14.69 -4.70 16.98
N HIS A 191 14.02 -3.81 16.26
CA HIS A 191 14.65 -2.63 15.69
C HIS A 191 15.21 -1.70 16.77
N MET A 192 14.46 -1.49 17.87
CA MET A 192 14.91 -0.75 19.04
C MET A 192 16.16 -1.40 19.68
N HIS A 193 16.20 -2.72 19.76
CA HIS A 193 17.33 -3.45 20.35
C HIS A 193 18.59 -3.38 19.48
N GLU A 194 18.46 -3.57 18.17
CA GLU A 194 19.61 -3.66 17.27
C GLU A 194 20.19 -2.30 16.91
N TYR A 195 19.34 -1.29 16.76
CA TYR A 195 19.74 0.03 16.24
C TYR A 195 19.56 1.18 17.23
N GLY A 196 18.96 0.93 18.39
CA GLY A 196 18.73 1.99 19.39
C GLY A 196 17.59 2.94 19.05
N THR A 197 16.69 2.60 18.12
CA THR A 197 15.52 3.41 17.79
C THR A 197 14.67 3.67 19.03
N THR A 198 14.24 4.90 19.21
CA THR A 198 13.45 5.34 20.35
C THR A 198 12.04 5.75 19.94
N LEU A 199 11.17 5.95 20.92
CA LEU A 199 9.84 6.51 20.68
C LEU A 199 9.88 7.94 20.10
N ASP A 200 10.96 8.69 20.32
CA ASP A 200 11.11 10.03 19.73
C ASP A 200 11.31 9.95 18.21
N HIS A 201 12.14 9.01 17.73
CA HIS A 201 12.31 8.76 16.30
C HIS A 201 10.99 8.37 15.61
N LEU A 202 10.23 7.46 16.21
CA LEU A 202 8.93 7.02 15.69
C LEU A 202 7.88 8.12 15.84
N GLY A 203 7.87 8.83 16.97
CA GLY A 203 6.98 9.95 17.24
C GLY A 203 7.10 11.06 16.21
N LYS A 204 8.31 11.32 15.70
CA LYS A 204 8.51 12.31 14.62
C LYS A 204 7.71 11.98 13.36
N ILE A 205 7.68 10.71 12.95
CA ILE A 205 6.86 10.25 11.81
C ILE A 205 5.37 10.39 12.13
N ALA A 206 4.96 9.90 13.31
CA ALA A 206 3.56 9.94 13.73
C ALA A 206 3.00 11.37 13.82
N VAL A 207 3.76 12.29 14.42
CA VAL A 207 3.41 13.71 14.57
C VAL A 207 3.36 14.40 13.21
N THR A 208 4.32 14.12 12.32
CA THR A 208 4.31 14.65 10.95
C THR A 208 3.07 14.22 10.19
N ALA A 209 2.74 12.93 10.22
CA ALA A 209 1.53 12.41 9.57
C ALA A 209 0.25 13.04 10.16
N ARG A 210 0.18 13.23 11.49
CA ARG A 210 -0.93 13.91 12.15
C ARG A 210 -1.03 15.38 11.76
N TYR A 211 0.09 16.07 11.63
CA TYR A 211 0.12 17.45 11.13
C TYR A 211 -0.46 17.52 9.70
N HIS A 212 -0.05 16.64 8.81
CA HIS A 212 -0.61 16.59 7.46
C HIS A 212 -2.12 16.27 7.46
N ALA A 213 -2.57 15.35 8.31
CA ALA A 213 -3.99 15.04 8.47
C ALA A 213 -4.80 16.24 8.96
N SER A 214 -4.24 17.10 9.80
CA SER A 214 -4.92 18.32 10.27
C SER A 214 -5.23 19.30 9.14
N LEU A 215 -4.41 19.29 8.09
CA LEU A 215 -4.56 20.09 6.87
C LEU A 215 -5.43 19.40 5.80
N ASN A 216 -5.73 18.09 5.96
CA ASN A 216 -6.51 17.34 5.00
C ASN A 216 -8.00 17.39 5.34
N PRO A 217 -8.88 17.93 4.46
CA PRO A 217 -10.33 17.93 4.70
C PRO A 217 -10.91 16.53 4.92
N LEU A 218 -10.31 15.49 4.33
CA LEU A 218 -10.70 14.08 4.49
C LEU A 218 -9.99 13.37 5.65
N GLY A 219 -9.15 14.07 6.41
CA GLY A 219 -8.52 13.53 7.61
C GLY A 219 -9.56 13.19 8.68
N TYR A 220 -9.49 12.00 9.27
CA TYR A 220 -10.37 11.62 10.36
C TYR A 220 -9.84 12.11 11.71
N LEU A 221 -8.55 11.90 12.00
CA LEU A 221 -7.88 12.40 13.20
C LEU A 221 -7.16 13.71 12.88
N ARG A 222 -7.86 14.84 13.00
CA ARG A 222 -7.35 16.16 12.61
C ARG A 222 -6.78 16.99 13.75
N THR A 223 -6.98 16.60 15.00
CA THR A 223 -6.39 17.31 16.14
C THR A 223 -4.87 17.13 16.13
N PRO A 224 -4.08 18.21 16.12
CA PRO A 224 -2.62 18.11 16.21
C PRO A 224 -2.17 17.29 17.41
N MET A 225 -1.00 16.68 17.31
CA MET A 225 -0.43 15.80 18.31
C MET A 225 1.04 16.18 18.54
N THR A 226 1.48 16.19 19.79
CA THR A 226 2.88 16.33 20.18
C THR A 226 3.58 14.98 20.29
N ILE A 227 4.91 14.98 20.35
CA ILE A 227 5.69 13.76 20.64
C ILE A 227 5.34 13.20 22.03
N ASP A 228 5.06 14.05 23.00
CA ASP A 228 4.66 13.61 24.34
C ASP A 228 3.27 12.98 24.34
N ASP A 229 2.32 13.49 23.56
CA ASP A 229 1.02 12.83 23.37
C ASP A 229 1.19 11.43 22.76
N TYR A 230 2.08 11.30 21.75
CA TYR A 230 2.41 10.00 21.16
C TYR A 230 3.01 9.05 22.21
N LYS A 231 4.05 9.49 22.93
CA LYS A 231 4.78 8.69 23.93
C LYS A 231 3.90 8.28 25.12
N ASN A 232 2.93 9.10 25.50
CA ASN A 232 2.01 8.84 26.61
C ASN A 232 0.73 8.11 26.18
N SER A 233 0.54 7.85 24.89
CA SER A 233 -0.63 7.13 24.41
C SER A 233 -0.67 5.68 24.93
N ARG A 234 -1.87 5.11 25.03
CA ARG A 234 -2.09 3.77 25.58
C ARG A 234 -1.28 2.70 24.83
N LEU A 235 -0.66 1.80 25.56
CA LEU A 235 -0.05 0.58 24.99
C LEU A 235 -1.12 -0.32 24.38
N VAL A 236 -0.84 -0.84 23.20
CA VAL A 236 -1.64 -1.85 22.48
C VAL A 236 -0.97 -3.22 22.58
N ALA A 237 0.32 -3.28 22.27
CA ALA A 237 1.22 -4.43 22.45
C ALA A 237 2.64 -3.87 22.63
N ASP A 238 3.25 -4.00 23.81
CA ASP A 238 4.53 -3.38 24.12
C ASP A 238 5.63 -3.71 23.08
N PRO A 239 6.27 -2.71 22.43
CA PRO A 239 6.24 -1.27 22.65
C PRO A 239 5.21 -0.47 21.82
N VAL A 240 4.40 -1.11 20.98
CA VAL A 240 3.42 -0.48 20.10
C VAL A 240 2.33 0.22 20.90
N ARG A 241 2.06 1.46 20.57
CA ARG A 241 1.08 2.35 21.22
C ARG A 241 -0.10 2.64 20.30
N LEU A 242 -1.11 3.26 20.85
CA LEU A 242 -2.36 3.57 20.14
C LEU A 242 -2.09 4.40 18.86
N PHE A 243 -1.20 5.38 18.93
CA PHE A 243 -0.89 6.24 17.79
C PHE A 243 0.16 5.66 16.83
N ASP A 244 0.66 4.46 17.11
CA ASP A 244 1.38 3.65 16.14
C ASP A 244 0.45 2.92 15.17
N CYS A 245 -0.78 2.66 15.58
CA CYS A 245 -1.68 1.74 14.91
C CYS A 245 -2.64 2.48 13.98
N VAL A 246 -2.86 1.90 12.81
CA VAL A 246 -3.94 2.31 11.91
C VAL A 246 -5.30 2.13 12.58
N MET A 247 -6.23 2.99 12.22
CA MET A 247 -7.59 2.96 12.75
C MET A 247 -8.55 2.35 11.71
N PRO A 248 -9.22 1.23 12.01
CA PRO A 248 -10.30 0.72 11.16
C PRO A 248 -11.39 1.78 10.98
N ALA A 249 -11.90 1.90 9.77
CA ALA A 249 -12.97 2.83 9.40
C ALA A 249 -13.81 2.26 8.25
N ASN A 250 -15.02 2.74 8.09
CA ASN A 250 -15.82 2.53 6.88
C ASN A 250 -15.33 3.49 5.79
N GLY A 251 -15.46 3.09 4.52
CA GLY A 251 -15.15 3.96 3.38
C GLY A 251 -14.95 3.21 2.08
N GLY A 252 -14.90 3.97 1.00
CA GLY A 252 -14.62 3.47 -0.34
C GLY A 252 -13.62 4.39 -1.06
N LYS A 253 -12.77 3.79 -1.89
CA LYS A 253 -11.72 4.49 -2.63
C LYS A 253 -11.57 3.88 -4.01
N ALA A 254 -11.34 4.73 -5.01
CA ALA A 254 -11.19 4.30 -6.39
C ALA A 254 -10.19 5.17 -7.14
N TYR A 255 -9.58 4.60 -8.18
CA TYR A 255 -8.84 5.35 -9.19
C TYR A 255 -9.09 4.75 -10.58
N ILE A 256 -8.92 5.56 -11.61
CA ILE A 256 -9.12 5.18 -13.01
C ILE A 256 -7.79 5.28 -13.75
N LEU A 257 -7.39 4.19 -14.38
CA LEU A 257 -6.27 4.15 -15.33
C LEU A 257 -6.80 4.25 -16.75
N ALA A 258 -6.05 4.93 -17.62
CA ALA A 258 -6.37 5.07 -19.04
C ALA A 258 -5.13 4.86 -19.92
N SER A 259 -5.35 4.40 -21.16
CA SER A 259 -4.32 4.39 -22.19
C SER A 259 -3.82 5.82 -22.49
N PRO A 260 -2.61 6.00 -23.05
CA PRO A 260 -2.07 7.32 -23.35
C PRO A 260 -2.98 8.12 -24.29
N GLU A 261 -3.61 7.46 -25.26
CA GLU A 261 -4.53 8.07 -26.22
C GLU A 261 -5.77 8.57 -25.50
N ARG A 262 -6.37 7.74 -24.66
CA ARG A 262 -7.57 8.08 -23.90
C ARG A 262 -7.29 9.16 -22.86
N ALA A 263 -6.14 9.09 -22.15
CA ALA A 263 -5.76 10.04 -21.12
C ALA A 263 -5.66 11.47 -21.61
N LYS A 264 -5.19 11.69 -22.85
CA LYS A 264 -5.05 13.03 -23.44
C LYS A 264 -6.38 13.72 -23.72
N SER A 265 -7.47 12.96 -23.87
CA SER A 265 -8.81 13.48 -24.16
C SER A 265 -9.66 13.74 -22.92
N LEU A 266 -9.16 13.41 -21.72
CA LEU A 266 -9.91 13.52 -20.48
C LEU A 266 -9.67 14.85 -19.75
N ARG A 267 -10.58 15.16 -18.83
CA ARG A 267 -10.70 16.48 -18.19
C ARG A 267 -9.51 16.86 -17.30
N LYS A 268 -8.94 15.89 -16.60
CA LYS A 268 -7.90 16.12 -15.57
C LYS A 268 -6.51 15.87 -16.13
N LYS A 269 -5.51 16.57 -15.57
CA LYS A 269 -4.11 16.30 -15.86
C LYS A 269 -3.80 14.84 -15.54
N PRO A 270 -3.33 14.04 -16.53
CA PRO A 270 -2.97 12.65 -16.30
C PRO A 270 -1.75 12.52 -15.39
N VAL A 271 -1.75 11.52 -14.53
CA VAL A 271 -0.61 11.13 -13.70
C VAL A 271 -0.08 9.80 -14.21
N TRP A 272 1.10 9.84 -14.80
CA TRP A 272 1.70 8.73 -15.53
C TRP A 272 2.29 7.66 -14.61
N VAL A 273 2.07 6.40 -14.94
CA VAL A 273 2.78 5.27 -14.34
C VAL A 273 4.16 5.21 -14.96
N LYS A 274 5.18 5.64 -14.22
CA LYS A 274 6.58 5.69 -14.66
C LYS A 274 7.30 4.36 -14.44
N GLY A 275 7.00 3.70 -13.33
CA GLY A 275 7.62 2.43 -12.96
C GLY A 275 6.80 1.68 -11.95
N PHE A 276 7.00 0.37 -11.92
CA PHE A 276 6.32 -0.54 -11.03
C PHE A 276 7.25 -1.69 -10.63
N GLY A 277 7.17 -2.11 -9.38
CA GLY A 277 7.84 -3.30 -8.87
C GLY A 277 6.99 -3.97 -7.79
N GLU A 278 7.04 -5.29 -7.77
CA GLU A 278 6.34 -6.09 -6.77
C GLU A 278 7.24 -7.21 -6.27
N ARG A 279 7.10 -7.52 -4.98
CA ARG A 279 7.80 -8.64 -4.37
C ARG A 279 6.88 -9.32 -3.37
N SER A 280 6.58 -10.58 -3.63
CA SER A 280 5.84 -11.44 -2.70
C SER A 280 6.79 -12.42 -2.05
N ASN A 281 6.57 -12.68 -0.77
CA ASN A 281 7.29 -13.68 0.00
C ASN A 281 8.83 -13.58 -0.05
N PRO A 282 9.42 -12.42 0.26
CA PRO A 282 10.87 -12.23 0.17
C PRO A 282 11.66 -13.09 1.16
N SER A 283 10.99 -13.63 2.16
CA SER A 283 11.61 -14.32 3.30
C SER A 283 10.93 -15.63 3.65
N TYR A 284 10.28 -16.26 2.71
CA TYR A 284 9.48 -17.45 2.97
C TYR A 284 10.34 -18.71 2.99
N GLY A 285 10.28 -19.38 4.10
CA GLY A 285 10.84 -20.71 4.32
C GLY A 285 11.61 -20.79 5.64
N PRO A 286 11.64 -21.98 6.25
CA PRO A 286 12.35 -22.22 7.51
C PRO A 286 13.87 -22.01 7.41
N ARG A 287 14.40 -21.85 6.21
CA ARG A 287 15.82 -21.67 5.91
C ARG A 287 16.19 -20.28 5.38
N ALA A 288 15.24 -19.48 4.97
CA ALA A 288 15.54 -18.09 4.66
C ALA A 288 15.85 -17.42 5.99
N GLY A 289 17.10 -17.08 6.21
CA GLY A 289 17.53 -16.19 7.29
C GLY A 289 16.92 -14.81 7.05
N SER A 290 15.58 -14.75 7.04
CA SER A 290 14.85 -13.54 6.78
C SER A 290 15.00 -12.66 7.99
N ASP A 291 15.71 -11.59 7.81
CA ASP A 291 15.70 -10.52 8.75
C ASP A 291 14.30 -9.91 8.78
N ALA A 292 13.59 -10.02 9.90
CA ALA A 292 12.28 -9.42 10.10
C ALA A 292 12.30 -7.89 9.95
N LEU A 293 13.47 -7.28 9.91
CA LEU A 293 13.69 -5.86 9.69
C LEU A 293 13.90 -5.48 8.22
N VAL A 294 13.93 -6.46 7.30
CA VAL A 294 14.05 -6.22 5.85
C VAL A 294 12.80 -6.69 5.14
N MET A 295 12.17 -5.76 4.43
CA MET A 295 10.94 -6.01 3.68
C MET A 295 11.20 -6.15 2.18
N GLY A 296 10.28 -6.80 1.48
CA GLY A 296 10.31 -6.92 0.02
C GLY A 296 10.21 -5.59 -0.73
N VAL A 297 9.88 -4.51 -0.03
CA VAL A 297 9.83 -3.14 -0.58
C VAL A 297 11.20 -2.70 -1.10
N LYS A 298 12.29 -3.22 -0.55
CA LYS A 298 13.66 -3.00 -1.04
C LYS A 298 13.82 -3.41 -2.50
N ASP A 299 13.41 -4.64 -2.83
CA ASP A 299 13.50 -5.15 -4.20
C ASP A 299 12.43 -4.52 -5.11
N ALA A 300 11.20 -4.37 -4.62
CA ALA A 300 10.12 -3.75 -5.37
C ALA A 300 10.44 -2.30 -5.74
N GLY A 301 10.96 -1.52 -4.77
CA GLY A 301 11.37 -0.12 -4.99
C GLY A 301 12.51 0.01 -5.99
N ARG A 302 13.53 -0.85 -5.87
CA ARG A 302 14.64 -0.87 -6.82
C ARG A 302 14.14 -1.12 -8.24
N VAL A 303 13.31 -2.14 -8.45
CA VAL A 303 12.75 -2.45 -9.78
C VAL A 303 11.89 -1.30 -10.31
N ALA A 304 11.04 -0.71 -9.46
CA ALA A 304 10.18 0.41 -9.86
C ALA A 304 11.01 1.64 -10.28
N MET A 305 12.04 1.99 -9.50
CA MET A 305 12.93 3.12 -9.82
C MET A 305 13.77 2.86 -11.07
N GLU A 306 14.31 1.65 -11.24
CA GLU A 306 15.04 1.25 -12.45
C GLU A 306 14.13 1.34 -13.70
N MET A 307 12.89 0.84 -13.62
CA MET A 307 11.92 0.93 -14.71
C MET A 307 11.57 2.38 -15.05
N ALA A 308 11.42 3.24 -14.04
CA ALA A 308 11.13 4.65 -14.22
C ALA A 308 12.35 5.48 -14.69
N GLY A 309 13.57 4.93 -14.60
CA GLY A 309 14.81 5.64 -14.89
C GLY A 309 15.13 6.75 -13.89
N VAL A 310 14.66 6.66 -12.63
CA VAL A 310 14.81 7.69 -11.59
C VAL A 310 15.72 7.23 -10.46
N LYS A 311 16.32 8.20 -9.77
CA LYS A 311 17.12 8.01 -8.55
C LYS A 311 16.40 8.64 -7.36
N HIS A 312 16.84 8.34 -6.14
CA HIS A 312 16.27 8.88 -4.90
C HIS A 312 16.13 10.41 -4.92
N LYS A 313 17.13 11.12 -5.44
CA LYS A 313 17.13 12.60 -5.54
C LYS A 313 16.06 13.18 -6.47
N ASP A 314 15.51 12.37 -7.36
CA ASP A 314 14.50 12.79 -8.34
C ASP A 314 13.08 12.66 -7.77
N ILE A 315 12.93 11.96 -6.62
CA ILE A 315 11.66 11.72 -5.95
C ILE A 315 11.34 12.90 -5.03
N ASN A 316 10.19 13.52 -5.24
CA ASN A 316 9.78 14.71 -4.51
C ASN A 316 9.00 14.41 -3.22
N PHE A 317 8.34 13.25 -3.15
CA PHE A 317 7.60 12.84 -1.97
C PHE A 317 7.37 11.32 -1.95
N LEU A 318 7.10 10.79 -0.74
CA LEU A 318 6.80 9.40 -0.50
C LEU A 318 5.38 9.25 0.10
N GLN A 319 4.56 8.40 -0.49
CA GLN A 319 3.30 7.95 0.08
C GLN A 319 3.46 6.48 0.47
N LEU A 320 3.92 6.24 1.67
CA LEU A 320 4.28 4.93 2.17
C LEU A 320 3.09 4.29 2.89
N TYR A 321 2.87 3.00 2.67
CA TYR A 321 1.83 2.27 3.39
C TYR A 321 2.10 2.26 4.90
N ASP A 322 1.10 2.63 5.71
CA ASP A 322 1.28 2.95 7.12
C ASP A 322 0.26 2.29 8.06
N ASP A 323 0.17 0.97 8.03
CA ASP A 323 -0.58 0.25 9.07
C ASP A 323 -0.01 0.52 10.47
N TYR A 324 1.31 0.78 10.55
CA TYR A 324 2.04 1.11 11.77
C TYR A 324 3.18 2.10 11.47
N VAL A 325 3.49 2.95 12.45
CA VAL A 325 4.58 3.93 12.31
C VAL A 325 5.92 3.28 12.03
N ILE A 326 6.26 2.19 12.74
CA ILE A 326 7.52 1.46 12.50
C ILE A 326 7.62 0.93 11.06
N VAL A 327 6.51 0.59 10.42
CA VAL A 327 6.48 0.12 9.04
C VAL A 327 6.88 1.23 8.07
N VAL A 328 6.46 2.47 8.32
CA VAL A 328 6.92 3.64 7.54
C VAL A 328 8.42 3.85 7.72
N TYR A 329 8.91 3.76 8.96
CA TYR A 329 10.32 3.87 9.29
C TYR A 329 11.18 2.88 8.50
N LEU A 330 10.82 1.59 8.58
CA LEU A 330 11.52 0.51 7.87
C LEU A 330 11.49 0.67 6.34
N GLN A 331 10.40 1.20 5.78
CA GLN A 331 10.31 1.44 4.34
C GLN A 331 11.30 2.52 3.88
N ILE A 332 11.48 3.60 4.64
CA ILE A 332 12.44 4.65 4.32
C ILE A 332 13.85 4.07 4.21
N GLU A 333 14.22 3.19 5.16
CA GLU A 333 15.49 2.49 5.15
C GLU A 333 15.61 1.50 3.99
N ASP A 334 14.63 0.63 3.81
CA ASP A 334 14.66 -0.45 2.81
C ASP A 334 14.57 0.07 1.38
N LEU A 335 13.88 1.19 1.17
CA LEU A 335 13.88 1.90 -0.10
C LEU A 335 15.21 2.61 -0.39
N GLY A 336 16.13 2.69 0.59
CA GLY A 336 17.47 3.22 0.43
C GLY A 336 17.58 4.75 0.54
N PHE A 337 16.62 5.43 1.17
CA PHE A 337 16.73 6.86 1.46
C PHE A 337 17.73 7.14 2.57
N CYS A 338 17.97 6.17 3.45
CA CYS A 338 19.05 6.16 4.42
C CYS A 338 19.55 4.72 4.63
N GLN A 339 20.62 4.58 5.40
CA GLN A 339 21.09 3.25 5.81
C GLN A 339 20.21 2.69 6.94
N LYS A 340 20.17 1.37 7.06
CA LYS A 340 19.46 0.69 8.14
C LYS A 340 20.05 1.12 9.49
N GLY A 341 19.18 1.62 10.38
CA GLY A 341 19.59 2.09 11.71
C GLY A 341 20.25 3.48 11.74
N ASP A 342 20.15 4.28 10.69
CA ASP A 342 20.66 5.66 10.68
C ASP A 342 19.73 6.60 11.45
N LEU A 343 19.88 6.61 12.77
CA LEU A 343 19.08 7.44 13.67
C LEU A 343 19.24 8.94 13.37
N LYS A 344 20.46 9.38 13.00
CA LYS A 344 20.76 10.77 12.70
C LYS A 344 19.98 11.27 11.48
N PHE A 345 19.77 10.40 10.50
CA PHE A 345 18.92 10.75 9.37
C PHE A 345 17.51 11.12 9.84
N PHE A 346 16.90 10.29 10.70
CA PHE A 346 15.56 10.55 11.23
C PHE A 346 15.50 11.76 12.16
N GLU A 347 16.56 12.04 12.94
CA GLU A 347 16.66 13.22 13.78
C GLU A 347 16.72 14.51 12.98
N ASN A 348 17.47 14.53 11.88
CA ASN A 348 17.81 15.74 11.14
C ASN A 348 16.91 16.01 9.90
N THR A 349 16.18 15.02 9.40
CA THR A 349 15.32 15.18 8.22
C THR A 349 13.98 15.79 8.59
N ASP A 350 13.57 16.84 7.90
CA ASP A 350 12.20 17.34 7.93
C ASP A 350 11.34 16.53 6.95
N PHE A 351 10.37 15.77 7.49
CA PHE A 351 9.44 14.94 6.74
C PHE A 351 8.13 15.67 6.40
N THR A 352 7.98 16.93 6.76
CA THR A 352 6.78 17.70 6.40
C THR A 352 6.70 17.93 4.89
N PHE A 353 5.53 18.32 4.40
CA PHE A 353 5.34 18.63 2.98
C PHE A 353 6.22 19.80 2.47
N LYS A 354 6.86 20.55 3.37
CA LYS A 354 7.83 21.63 3.07
C LYS A 354 9.27 21.19 3.28
N GLY A 355 9.50 20.02 3.85
CA GLY A 355 10.81 19.51 4.23
C GLY A 355 11.61 18.87 3.12
N GLN A 356 12.75 18.28 3.50
CA GLN A 356 13.67 17.64 2.56
C GLN A 356 13.13 16.34 1.97
N LEU A 357 12.32 15.59 2.74
CA LEU A 357 11.72 14.32 2.31
C LEU A 357 10.25 14.25 2.74
N PRO A 358 9.32 14.87 2.00
CA PRO A 358 7.92 14.82 2.34
C PRO A 358 7.37 13.40 2.36
N ILE A 359 6.76 13.00 3.48
CA ILE A 359 6.09 11.70 3.62
C ILE A 359 4.64 11.88 4.03
N GLN A 360 3.75 10.93 3.67
CA GLN A 360 2.37 10.88 4.18
C GLN A 360 1.65 12.24 4.12
N THR A 361 1.77 12.97 3.01
CA THR A 361 1.25 14.34 2.89
C THR A 361 -0.27 14.45 3.06
N GLY A 362 -1.00 13.34 2.88
CA GLY A 362 -2.42 13.24 3.18
C GLY A 362 -2.76 12.90 4.63
N GLY A 363 -1.74 12.61 5.46
CA GLY A 363 -1.90 12.16 6.83
C GLY A 363 -1.82 10.64 7.02
N GLY A 364 -1.75 9.86 5.93
CA GLY A 364 -1.72 8.41 5.96
C GLY A 364 -3.03 7.76 6.41
N ILE A 365 -3.11 6.44 6.31
CA ILE A 365 -4.30 5.69 6.79
C ILE A 365 -4.37 5.63 8.31
N ILE A 366 -3.25 5.80 9.01
CA ILE A 366 -3.23 5.96 10.48
C ILE A 366 -4.15 7.09 10.93
N ASN A 367 -4.18 8.21 10.20
CA ASN A 367 -4.97 9.38 10.57
C ASN A 367 -6.24 9.57 9.73
N CYS A 368 -6.30 8.98 8.54
CA CYS A 368 -7.46 9.09 7.65
C CYS A 368 -8.41 7.89 7.75
N GLY A 369 -8.02 6.83 8.46
CA GLY A 369 -8.79 5.61 8.61
C GLY A 369 -8.56 4.59 7.49
N GLN A 370 -8.70 3.32 7.85
CA GLN A 370 -8.44 2.18 6.98
C GLN A 370 -9.73 1.39 6.71
N PRO A 371 -10.36 1.54 5.54
CA PRO A 371 -11.42 0.65 5.12
C PRO A 371 -10.83 -0.66 4.55
N SER A 372 -10.35 -1.55 5.43
CA SER A 372 -9.69 -2.80 5.09
C SER A 372 -8.59 -2.58 4.02
N THR A 373 -8.49 -3.46 3.01
CA THR A 373 -7.49 -3.37 1.92
C THR A 373 -7.66 -2.16 1.01
N ALA A 374 -8.85 -1.56 0.96
CA ALA A 374 -9.07 -0.30 0.26
C ALA A 374 -8.27 0.87 0.85
N GLY A 375 -7.78 0.74 2.11
CA GLY A 375 -6.83 1.67 2.70
C GLY A 375 -5.58 1.89 1.85
N GLY A 376 -5.07 0.84 1.18
CA GLY A 376 -3.91 0.95 0.27
C GLY A 376 -4.12 1.91 -0.90
N VAL A 377 -5.36 2.15 -1.31
CA VAL A 377 -5.67 3.13 -2.37
C VAL A 377 -5.43 4.57 -1.90
N HIS A 378 -5.57 4.87 -0.59
CA HIS A 378 -5.38 6.22 -0.03
C HIS A 378 -4.07 6.87 -0.47
N HIS A 379 -2.96 6.13 -0.42
CA HIS A 379 -1.63 6.63 -0.77
C HIS A 379 -1.52 6.97 -2.26
N ILE A 380 -2.21 6.21 -3.11
CA ILE A 380 -2.29 6.47 -4.56
C ILE A 380 -3.03 7.78 -4.81
N LEU A 381 -4.21 7.95 -4.17
CA LEU A 381 -5.05 9.14 -4.34
C LEU A 381 -4.33 10.41 -3.90
N GLU A 382 -3.64 10.35 -2.76
CA GLU A 382 -2.85 11.49 -2.29
C GLU A 382 -1.67 11.78 -3.22
N GLY A 383 -0.96 10.74 -3.70
CA GLY A 383 0.09 10.91 -4.70
C GLY A 383 -0.40 11.58 -5.98
N VAL A 384 -1.59 11.22 -6.45
CA VAL A 384 -2.24 11.85 -7.60
C VAL A 384 -2.56 13.32 -7.33
N ARG A 385 -3.12 13.66 -6.15
CA ARG A 385 -3.40 15.05 -5.77
C ARG A 385 -2.13 15.90 -5.79
N GLN A 386 -1.04 15.38 -5.21
CA GLN A 386 0.25 16.09 -5.19
C GLN A 386 0.79 16.35 -6.59
N LEU A 387 0.75 15.35 -7.49
CA LEU A 387 1.24 15.46 -8.86
C LEU A 387 0.36 16.32 -9.78
N ARG A 388 -0.93 16.46 -9.45
CA ARG A 388 -1.84 17.37 -10.13
C ARG A 388 -1.78 18.82 -9.62
N GLY A 389 -1.15 19.08 -8.46
CA GLY A 389 -1.19 20.37 -7.79
C GLY A 389 -2.49 20.60 -7.01
N GLU A 390 -3.18 19.55 -6.63
CA GLU A 390 -4.45 19.55 -5.90
C GLU A 390 -4.29 19.26 -4.40
N GLY A 391 -3.06 19.32 -3.87
CA GLY A 391 -2.75 19.07 -2.45
C GLY A 391 -3.27 20.13 -1.49
N GLY A 392 -3.71 21.31 -1.96
CA GLY A 392 -4.17 22.40 -1.10
C GLY A 392 -3.09 22.88 -0.13
N ASP A 393 -3.45 23.08 1.14
CA ASP A 393 -2.53 23.60 2.18
C ASP A 393 -1.34 22.67 2.49
N ARG A 394 -1.36 21.43 1.97
CA ARG A 394 -0.30 20.42 2.13
C ARG A 394 0.42 20.10 0.82
N GLN A 395 0.31 20.99 -0.18
CA GLN A 395 0.93 20.80 -1.48
C GLN A 395 2.46 20.83 -1.38
N VAL A 396 3.10 19.76 -1.86
CA VAL A 396 4.56 19.71 -2.05
C VAL A 396 4.93 20.61 -3.22
N ALA A 397 5.86 21.52 -3.02
CA ALA A 397 6.30 22.45 -4.05
C ALA A 397 6.98 21.68 -5.21
N ASN A 398 6.62 22.04 -6.44
CA ASN A 398 7.22 21.47 -7.65
C ASN A 398 7.19 19.94 -7.73
N ALA A 399 6.18 19.30 -7.19
CA ALA A 399 6.02 17.85 -7.21
C ALA A 399 5.92 17.33 -8.66
N LYS A 400 6.91 16.56 -9.10
CA LYS A 400 6.99 15.96 -10.43
C LYS A 400 6.97 14.44 -10.39
N ILE A 401 7.60 13.85 -9.37
CA ILE A 401 7.75 12.39 -9.22
C ILE A 401 7.44 12.02 -7.77
N GLY A 402 6.51 11.09 -7.59
CA GLY A 402 6.16 10.49 -6.32
C GLY A 402 6.41 8.99 -6.29
N LEU A 403 6.84 8.48 -5.13
CA LEU A 403 6.92 7.06 -4.85
C LEU A 403 5.75 6.66 -3.96
N ILE A 404 5.01 5.65 -4.38
CA ILE A 404 3.86 5.11 -3.68
C ILE A 404 4.15 3.65 -3.33
N SER A 405 3.94 3.24 -2.08
CA SER A 405 4.06 1.84 -1.69
C SER A 405 2.74 1.26 -1.20
N GLY A 406 2.62 -0.05 -1.34
CA GLY A 406 1.59 -0.86 -0.75
C GLY A 406 2.21 -2.08 -0.08
N LEU A 407 1.75 -2.41 1.12
CA LEU A 407 2.24 -3.56 1.87
C LEU A 407 1.06 -4.41 2.33
N GLY A 408 1.30 -5.70 2.49
CA GLY A 408 0.26 -6.58 2.98
C GLY A 408 0.79 -7.88 3.53
N VAL A 409 -0.07 -8.51 4.30
CA VAL A 409 0.10 -9.84 4.88
C VAL A 409 1.32 -9.98 5.80
N LEU A 410 1.08 -10.38 7.02
CA LEU A 410 2.10 -10.74 8.01
C LEU A 410 2.07 -12.25 8.26
N PRO A 411 2.53 -13.08 7.30
CA PRO A 411 2.54 -14.51 7.53
C PRO A 411 3.60 -14.85 8.58
N TYR A 412 3.25 -15.69 9.52
CA TYR A 412 4.16 -16.26 10.52
C TYR A 412 4.96 -15.26 11.36
N GLY A 413 4.48 -14.01 11.51
CA GLY A 413 5.12 -13.02 12.38
C GLY A 413 6.52 -12.60 11.97
N LYS A 414 6.91 -12.78 10.70
CA LYS A 414 8.27 -12.48 10.27
C LYS A 414 8.41 -11.06 9.71
N ASN A 415 7.75 -10.73 8.64
CA ASN A 415 7.64 -9.37 8.10
C ASN A 415 6.47 -9.28 7.12
N LEU A 416 6.30 -8.13 6.48
CA LEU A 416 5.26 -7.95 5.47
C LEU A 416 5.59 -8.77 4.21
N GLY A 417 4.76 -9.78 3.94
CA GLY A 417 4.99 -10.80 2.93
C GLY A 417 4.75 -10.37 1.49
N CYS A 418 4.01 -9.28 1.28
CA CYS A 418 3.70 -8.73 -0.03
C CYS A 418 4.01 -7.24 -0.04
N CYS A 419 4.76 -6.80 -1.04
CA CYS A 419 5.16 -5.40 -1.22
C CYS A 419 5.03 -5.01 -2.69
N ALA A 420 4.42 -3.87 -2.95
CA ALA A 420 4.36 -3.27 -4.28
C ALA A 420 4.77 -1.80 -4.21
N VAL A 421 5.46 -1.32 -5.23
CA VAL A 421 5.91 0.08 -5.36
C VAL A 421 5.56 0.58 -6.75
N ALA A 422 4.96 1.75 -6.83
CA ALA A 422 4.74 2.48 -8.07
C ALA A 422 5.48 3.82 -8.04
N ILE A 423 6.11 4.17 -9.14
CA ILE A 423 6.63 5.51 -9.40
C ILE A 423 5.62 6.21 -10.30
N LEU A 424 5.10 7.32 -9.81
CA LEU A 424 4.15 8.15 -10.54
C LEU A 424 4.78 9.48 -10.92
N GLY A 425 4.37 10.05 -12.06
CA GLY A 425 4.89 11.33 -12.52
C GLY A 425 3.83 12.17 -13.24
N ASN A 426 4.01 13.49 -13.26
CA ASN A 426 3.09 14.42 -13.91
C ASN A 426 3.48 14.82 -15.35
N GLU A 427 4.60 14.27 -15.84
CA GLU A 427 5.13 14.46 -17.20
C GLU A 427 5.43 13.07 -17.81
N VAL A 428 5.40 12.96 -19.15
CA VAL A 428 5.71 11.72 -19.90
C VAL A 428 7.21 11.42 -19.89
#